data_f98961997352e054753fb5df3c86a810
#
_entry.id   f98961997352e054753fb5df3c86a810
#
_cell.length_a   1.000
_cell.length_b   1.000
_cell.length_c   1.000
_cell.angle_alpha   90.00
_cell.angle_beta   90.00
_cell.angle_gamma   90.00
#
_symmetry.space_group_name_H-M   'P 1'
#
loop_
_entity.id
_entity.type
_entity.pdbx_description
1 polymer ?
#
loop_
_entity_poly.entity_id
_entity_poly.type
_entity_poly.pdbx_seq_one_letter_code
_entity_poly.pdbx_strand_id
1 'polypeptide(L)'
;MHLGNQVMPLLSMAMEYGMEQLIKICEKFISSSINIENACCSMQAAVTFGLDNFKRTLLPFIEQNTAEIFKTKSFNELSETTLSYILQSDELTMDEYDLMKAIKGWAVVNSVALGRPLSEISRTVVCNLRLSLLSAEELARLETENMKEHFIPVEQISMAWKHLALKTPLHSTLDTTPRKGTIPRKK
;
A
#
# COMPACT_ATOMS: atom_id res chain seq x y z
N MET A 1 25.34 2.91 14.50
CA MET A 1 25.12 4.32 14.14
C MET A 1 24.27 4.33 12.87
N HIS A 2 23.02 4.76 12.98
CA HIS A 2 22.08 4.71 11.83
C HIS A 2 22.36 5.87 10.87
N LEU A 3 23.26 5.68 9.93
CA LEU A 3 23.53 6.63 8.83
C LEU A 3 22.28 6.88 7.96
N GLY A 4 21.38 5.90 7.87
CA GLY A 4 20.13 6.04 7.10
C GLY A 4 19.21 7.17 7.59
N ASN A 5 19.18 7.46 8.89
CA ASN A 5 18.33 8.54 9.44
C ASN A 5 18.85 9.96 9.13
N GLN A 6 20.12 10.09 8.73
CA GLN A 6 20.71 11.39 8.41
C GLN A 6 20.59 11.75 6.92
N VAL A 7 20.41 10.76 6.05
CA VAL A 7 20.36 11.00 4.60
C VAL A 7 18.99 11.53 4.17
N MET A 8 17.89 11.18 4.87
CA MET A 8 16.56 11.67 4.51
C MET A 8 16.42 13.19 4.71
N PRO A 9 16.87 13.79 5.84
CA PRO A 9 16.92 15.24 5.96
C PRO A 9 17.81 15.90 4.90
N LEU A 10 18.95 15.28 4.57
CA LEU A 10 19.85 15.79 3.52
C LEU A 10 19.17 15.77 2.14
N LEU A 11 18.43 14.71 1.81
CA LEU A 11 17.64 14.64 0.58
C LEU A 11 16.59 15.75 0.53
N SER A 12 15.85 15.98 1.63
CA SER A 12 14.87 17.05 1.72
C SER A 12 15.49 18.44 1.46
N MET A 13 16.63 18.72 2.10
CA MET A 13 17.37 19.98 1.86
C MET A 13 17.86 20.09 0.42
N ALA A 14 18.40 19.00 -0.14
CA ALA A 14 18.89 18.98 -1.52
C ALA A 14 17.75 19.28 -2.51
N MET A 15 16.53 18.78 -2.24
CA MET A 15 15.34 19.06 -3.03
C MET A 15 14.92 20.53 -2.90
N GLU A 16 14.88 21.07 -1.69
CA GLU A 16 14.52 22.47 -1.43
C GLU A 16 15.44 23.47 -2.14
N TYR A 17 16.74 23.18 -2.16
CA TYR A 17 17.75 24.04 -2.80
C TYR A 17 18.07 23.67 -4.26
N GLY A 18 17.38 22.70 -4.85
CA GLY A 18 17.56 22.30 -6.25
C GLY A 18 18.94 21.70 -6.55
N MET A 19 19.58 21.03 -5.57
CA MET A 19 20.94 20.47 -5.69
C MET A 19 20.92 19.10 -6.38
N GLU A 20 20.71 19.05 -7.71
CA GLU A 20 20.50 17.82 -8.48
C GLU A 20 21.56 16.73 -8.26
N GLN A 21 22.84 17.11 -8.16
CA GLN A 21 23.91 16.13 -7.94
C GLN A 21 23.81 15.50 -6.56
N LEU A 22 23.49 16.29 -5.54
CA LEU A 22 23.32 15.81 -4.17
C LEU A 22 22.09 14.89 -4.05
N ILE A 23 20.99 15.22 -4.74
CA ILE A 23 19.81 14.37 -4.85
C ILE A 23 20.21 12.99 -5.38
N LYS A 24 20.91 12.91 -6.51
CA LYS A 24 21.38 11.64 -7.09
C LYS A 24 22.29 10.83 -6.16
N ILE A 25 23.16 11.51 -5.41
CA ILE A 25 24.03 10.87 -4.42
C ILE A 25 23.17 10.28 -3.28
N CYS A 26 22.20 11.03 -2.76
CA CYS A 26 21.29 10.57 -1.72
C CYS A 26 20.45 9.37 -2.20
N GLU A 27 19.85 9.44 -3.39
CA GLU A 27 19.08 8.33 -3.99
C GLU A 27 19.91 7.05 -4.10
N LYS A 28 21.14 7.16 -4.63
CA LYS A 28 22.06 6.04 -4.76
C LYS A 28 22.43 5.43 -3.40
N PHE A 29 22.74 6.29 -2.43
CA PHE A 29 23.06 5.84 -1.07
C PHE A 29 21.88 5.11 -0.42
N ILE A 30 20.69 5.69 -0.46
CA ILE A 30 19.48 5.08 0.12
C ILE A 30 19.18 3.74 -0.58
N SER A 31 19.25 3.70 -1.92
CA SER A 31 19.02 2.47 -2.68
C SER A 31 20.01 1.35 -2.32
N SER A 32 21.28 1.69 -2.02
CA SER A 32 22.27 0.70 -1.62
C SER A 32 22.15 0.24 -0.16
N SER A 33 21.45 1.00 0.67
CA SER A 33 21.25 0.74 2.11
C SER A 33 19.80 0.43 2.48
N ILE A 34 18.96 0.16 1.47
CA ILE A 34 17.54 -0.16 1.70
C ILE A 34 17.40 -1.43 2.53
N ASN A 35 16.47 -1.40 3.46
CA ASN A 35 16.12 -2.51 4.32
C ASN A 35 14.64 -2.40 4.73
N ILE A 36 14.13 -3.41 5.45
CA ILE A 36 12.73 -3.49 5.86
C ILE A 36 12.30 -2.27 6.67
N GLU A 37 13.16 -1.76 7.55
CA GLU A 37 12.83 -0.66 8.45
C GLU A 37 12.76 0.70 7.75
N ASN A 38 13.58 0.92 6.69
CA ASN A 38 13.65 2.21 6.00
C ASN A 38 12.90 2.25 4.66
N ALA A 39 12.39 1.13 4.16
CA ALA A 39 11.74 1.04 2.86
C ALA A 39 10.52 1.97 2.74
N CYS A 40 9.66 2.02 3.75
CA CYS A 40 8.47 2.87 3.75
C CYS A 40 8.82 4.36 3.76
N CYS A 41 9.72 4.80 4.63
CA CYS A 41 10.10 6.21 4.68
C CYS A 41 10.86 6.65 3.42
N SER A 42 11.65 5.76 2.81
CA SER A 42 12.31 6.01 1.53
C SER A 42 11.29 6.17 0.38
N MET A 43 10.30 5.28 0.31
CA MET A 43 9.22 5.39 -0.69
C MET A 43 8.36 6.64 -0.45
N GLN A 44 8.04 6.96 0.81
CA GLN A 44 7.32 8.18 1.15
C GLN A 44 8.04 9.43 0.63
N ALA A 45 9.35 9.52 0.85
CA ALA A 45 10.14 10.64 0.33
C ALA A 45 10.16 10.67 -1.21
N ALA A 46 10.35 9.50 -1.86
CA ALA A 46 10.35 9.40 -3.31
C ALA A 46 9.02 9.86 -3.95
N VAL A 47 7.89 9.54 -3.31
CA VAL A 47 6.56 9.99 -3.76
C VAL A 47 6.37 11.48 -3.47
N THR A 48 6.70 11.93 -2.27
CA THR A 48 6.53 13.34 -1.86
C THR A 48 7.31 14.29 -2.74
N PHE A 49 8.53 13.91 -3.12
CA PHE A 49 9.40 14.75 -3.96
C PHE A 49 9.27 14.48 -5.47
N GLY A 50 8.39 13.56 -5.89
CA GLY A 50 8.18 13.25 -7.31
C GLY A 50 9.38 12.59 -7.98
N LEU A 51 10.20 11.83 -7.26
CA LEU A 51 11.41 11.19 -7.75
C LEU A 51 11.10 9.84 -8.44
N ASP A 52 10.59 9.89 -9.68
CA ASP A 52 10.07 8.72 -10.39
C ASP A 52 11.09 7.58 -10.57
N ASN A 53 12.33 7.91 -10.89
CA ASN A 53 13.38 6.90 -11.03
C ASN A 53 13.69 6.24 -9.68
N PHE A 54 13.68 7.00 -8.61
CA PHE A 54 13.92 6.50 -7.27
C PHE A 54 12.77 5.59 -6.80
N LYS A 55 11.50 5.97 -7.05
CA LYS A 55 10.33 5.09 -6.80
C LYS A 55 10.48 3.73 -7.48
N ARG A 56 10.87 3.72 -8.77
CA ARG A 56 11.07 2.48 -9.54
C ARG A 56 12.20 1.61 -8.99
N THR A 57 13.22 2.23 -8.41
CA THR A 57 14.33 1.49 -7.78
C THR A 57 13.94 0.88 -6.44
N LEU A 58 13.10 1.56 -5.66
CA LEU A 58 12.67 1.10 -4.33
C LEU A 58 11.55 0.05 -4.38
N LEU A 59 10.64 0.18 -5.35
CA LEU A 59 9.42 -0.64 -5.42
C LEU A 59 9.70 -2.14 -5.43
N PRO A 60 10.64 -2.69 -6.22
CA PRO A 60 10.94 -4.13 -6.24
C PRO A 60 11.35 -4.70 -4.88
N PHE A 61 12.04 -3.91 -4.05
CA PHE A 61 12.38 -4.34 -2.70
C PHE A 61 11.14 -4.46 -1.80
N ILE A 62 10.20 -3.51 -1.90
CA ILE A 62 8.94 -3.54 -1.15
C ILE A 62 8.08 -4.71 -1.62
N GLU A 63 7.99 -4.95 -2.93
CA GLU A 63 7.25 -6.06 -3.53
C GLU A 63 7.73 -7.42 -3.02
N GLN A 64 9.04 -7.63 -2.95
CA GLN A 64 9.63 -8.87 -2.47
C GLN A 64 9.48 -9.10 -0.96
N ASN A 65 9.40 -8.03 -0.18
CA ASN A 65 9.36 -8.07 1.27
C ASN A 65 8.04 -7.52 1.86
N THR A 66 6.95 -7.57 1.09
CA THR A 66 5.68 -6.92 1.44
C THR A 66 5.19 -7.29 2.84
N ALA A 67 5.17 -8.59 3.18
CA ALA A 67 4.63 -9.09 4.43
C ALA A 67 5.42 -8.63 5.68
N GLU A 68 6.73 -8.41 5.54
CA GLU A 68 7.59 -7.96 6.62
C GLU A 68 7.54 -6.44 6.77
N ILE A 69 7.59 -5.72 5.65
CA ILE A 69 7.52 -4.26 5.61
C ILE A 69 6.18 -3.76 6.17
N PHE A 70 5.06 -4.42 5.84
CA PHE A 70 3.73 -4.01 6.31
C PHE A 70 3.47 -4.29 7.79
N LYS A 71 4.40 -4.96 8.49
CA LYS A 71 4.40 -5.10 9.96
C LYS A 71 5.21 -4.02 10.68
N THR A 72 5.99 -3.23 9.95
CA THR A 72 6.82 -2.18 10.54
C THR A 72 5.99 -0.98 11.04
N LYS A 73 6.54 -0.20 11.95
CA LYS A 73 5.92 1.05 12.38
C LYS A 73 5.87 2.07 11.24
N SER A 74 6.92 2.11 10.41
CA SER A 74 7.04 3.02 9.27
C SER A 74 5.96 2.80 8.20
N PHE A 75 5.38 1.60 8.12
CA PHE A 75 4.21 1.34 7.28
C PHE A 75 2.99 2.18 7.71
N ASN A 76 2.74 2.31 9.00
CA ASN A 76 1.63 3.11 9.51
C ASN A 76 1.82 4.63 9.30
N GLU A 77 3.04 5.06 9.00
CA GLU A 77 3.37 6.46 8.72
C GLU A 77 3.23 6.83 7.23
N LEU A 78 2.93 5.87 6.36
CA LEU A 78 2.72 6.12 4.94
C LEU A 78 1.48 7.00 4.72
N SER A 79 1.62 7.97 3.80
CA SER A 79 0.47 8.72 3.30
C SER A 79 -0.44 7.86 2.42
N GLU A 80 -1.71 8.25 2.31
CA GLU A 80 -2.68 7.62 1.40
C GLU A 80 -2.14 7.51 -0.04
N THR A 81 -1.48 8.56 -0.52
CA THR A 81 -0.89 8.62 -1.88
C THR A 81 0.20 7.59 -2.05
N THR A 82 1.13 7.49 -1.07
CA THR A 82 2.24 6.56 -1.14
C THR A 82 1.77 5.11 -1.03
N LEU A 83 0.84 4.84 -0.11
CA LEU A 83 0.26 3.52 0.03
C LEU A 83 -0.51 3.10 -1.23
N SER A 84 -1.32 4.00 -1.80
CA SER A 84 -2.02 3.75 -3.07
C SER A 84 -1.04 3.45 -4.21
N TYR A 85 0.09 4.16 -4.29
CA TYR A 85 1.13 3.89 -5.28
C TYR A 85 1.70 2.47 -5.15
N ILE A 86 2.02 2.04 -3.93
CA ILE A 86 2.54 0.68 -3.67
C ILE A 86 1.49 -0.38 -4.06
N LEU A 87 0.23 -0.15 -3.71
CA LEU A 87 -0.87 -1.11 -3.94
C LEU A 87 -1.28 -1.27 -5.41
N GLN A 88 -0.84 -0.40 -6.30
CA GLN A 88 -1.04 -0.56 -7.75
C GLN A 88 -0.19 -1.67 -8.35
N SER A 89 0.88 -2.10 -7.66
CA SER A 89 1.76 -3.16 -8.16
C SER A 89 1.10 -4.55 -8.13
N ASP A 90 1.31 -5.31 -9.21
CA ASP A 90 0.92 -6.72 -9.32
C ASP A 90 1.96 -7.67 -8.70
N GLU A 91 3.16 -7.18 -8.41
CA GLU A 91 4.30 -7.96 -7.92
C GLU A 91 4.34 -8.12 -6.40
N LEU A 92 3.38 -7.53 -5.65
CA LEU A 92 3.33 -7.68 -4.19
C LEU A 92 3.21 -9.15 -3.79
N THR A 93 4.10 -9.59 -2.86
CA THR A 93 4.22 -10.99 -2.42
C THR A 93 3.37 -11.30 -1.18
N MET A 94 2.24 -10.63 -1.04
CA MET A 94 1.29 -10.82 0.06
C MET A 94 -0.09 -11.20 -0.49
N ASP A 95 -0.78 -12.11 0.21
CA ASP A 95 -2.13 -12.48 -0.16
C ASP A 95 -3.13 -11.35 0.03
N GLU A 96 -4.17 -11.29 -0.82
CA GLU A 96 -5.11 -10.16 -0.85
C GLU A 96 -5.88 -9.99 0.46
N TYR A 97 -6.24 -11.10 1.12
CA TYR A 97 -6.92 -11.03 2.41
C TYR A 97 -6.03 -10.48 3.53
N ASP A 98 -4.75 -10.87 3.53
CA ASP A 98 -3.77 -10.36 4.50
C ASP A 98 -3.41 -8.91 4.20
N LEU A 99 -3.31 -8.56 2.91
CA LEU A 99 -3.12 -7.20 2.44
C LEU A 99 -4.25 -6.29 2.94
N MET A 100 -5.50 -6.71 2.75
CA MET A 100 -6.68 -5.99 3.23
C MET A 100 -6.64 -5.77 4.76
N LYS A 101 -6.24 -6.79 5.54
CA LYS A 101 -6.09 -6.65 7.00
C LYS A 101 -5.00 -5.65 7.38
N ALA A 102 -3.87 -5.67 6.69
CA ALA A 102 -2.78 -4.72 6.94
C ALA A 102 -3.22 -3.28 6.65
N ILE A 103 -3.93 -3.06 5.53
CA ILE A 103 -4.47 -1.75 5.16
C ILE A 103 -5.52 -1.27 6.16
N LYS A 104 -6.37 -2.17 6.65
CA LYS A 104 -7.33 -1.85 7.71
C LYS A 104 -6.61 -1.38 8.99
N GLY A 105 -5.55 -2.09 9.39
CA GLY A 105 -4.71 -1.69 10.52
C GLY A 105 -4.11 -0.30 10.34
N TRP A 106 -3.52 -0.03 9.18
CA TRP A 106 -3.00 1.28 8.80
C TRP A 106 -4.09 2.37 8.89
N ALA A 107 -5.27 2.11 8.34
CA ALA A 107 -6.36 3.07 8.32
C ALA A 107 -6.88 3.38 9.74
N VAL A 108 -6.97 2.38 10.62
CA VAL A 108 -7.37 2.55 12.03
C VAL A 108 -6.36 3.44 12.76
N VAL A 109 -5.06 3.18 12.61
CA VAL A 109 -4.01 3.99 13.24
C VAL A 109 -4.09 5.45 12.78
N ASN A 110 -4.22 5.67 11.47
CA ASN A 110 -4.30 7.02 10.90
C ASN A 110 -5.62 7.73 11.22
N SER A 111 -6.74 7.01 11.32
CA SER A 111 -8.02 7.55 11.76
C SER A 111 -7.93 8.14 13.17
N VAL A 112 -7.31 7.41 14.09
CA VAL A 112 -7.08 7.88 15.46
C VAL A 112 -6.09 9.04 15.50
N ALA A 113 -4.97 8.93 14.78
CA ALA A 113 -3.92 9.96 14.78
C ALA A 113 -4.39 11.31 14.20
N LEU A 114 -5.23 11.27 13.17
CA LEU A 114 -5.72 12.46 12.46
C LEU A 114 -7.09 12.94 12.94
N GLY A 115 -7.77 12.17 13.80
CA GLY A 115 -9.12 12.49 14.27
C GLY A 115 -10.16 12.48 13.14
N ARG A 116 -9.95 11.68 12.07
CA ARG A 116 -10.84 11.59 10.89
C ARG A 116 -11.53 10.22 10.86
N PRO A 117 -12.77 10.15 10.32
CA PRO A 117 -13.47 8.86 10.18
C PRO A 117 -12.66 7.84 9.37
N LEU A 118 -12.77 6.57 9.75
CA LEU A 118 -12.08 5.46 9.06
C LEU A 118 -12.42 5.41 7.56
N SER A 119 -13.69 5.60 7.23
CA SER A 119 -14.18 5.62 5.84
C SER A 119 -13.58 6.75 5.00
N GLU A 120 -13.18 7.85 5.60
CA GLU A 120 -12.52 8.96 4.91
C GLU A 120 -11.05 8.65 4.64
N ILE A 121 -10.33 8.14 5.66
CA ILE A 121 -8.91 7.76 5.55
C ILE A 121 -8.70 6.62 4.56
N SER A 122 -9.60 5.64 4.54
CA SER A 122 -9.45 4.45 3.70
C SER A 122 -9.87 4.66 2.24
N ARG A 123 -10.66 5.68 1.95
CA ARG A 123 -11.41 5.85 0.70
C ARG A 123 -10.58 5.67 -0.57
N THR A 124 -9.42 6.31 -0.64
CA THR A 124 -8.54 6.26 -1.81
C THR A 124 -7.74 4.96 -1.88
N VAL A 125 -7.38 4.42 -0.72
CA VAL A 125 -6.52 3.25 -0.61
C VAL A 125 -7.28 1.96 -0.92
N VAL A 126 -8.52 1.84 -0.42
CA VAL A 126 -9.35 0.63 -0.63
C VAL A 126 -9.75 0.39 -2.09
N CYS A 127 -9.70 1.43 -2.94
CA CYS A 127 -9.92 1.28 -4.38
C CYS A 127 -8.87 0.38 -5.05
N ASN A 128 -7.70 0.21 -4.43
CA ASN A 128 -6.64 -0.67 -4.92
C ASN A 128 -6.73 -2.11 -4.37
N LEU A 129 -7.71 -2.41 -3.52
CA LEU A 129 -7.97 -3.76 -3.04
C LEU A 129 -8.74 -4.57 -4.09
N ARG A 130 -8.30 -5.80 -4.31
CA ARG A 130 -8.89 -6.72 -5.30
C ARG A 130 -9.84 -7.71 -4.62
N LEU A 131 -10.95 -7.18 -4.09
CA LEU A 131 -11.93 -7.96 -3.33
C LEU A 131 -12.52 -9.14 -4.11
N SER A 132 -12.49 -9.08 -5.44
CA SER A 132 -12.88 -10.18 -6.35
C SER A 132 -12.03 -11.45 -6.21
N LEU A 133 -10.84 -11.33 -5.60
CA LEU A 133 -9.91 -12.44 -5.35
C LEU A 133 -10.15 -13.13 -4.00
N LEU A 134 -11.00 -12.59 -3.15
CA LEU A 134 -11.36 -13.17 -1.86
C LEU A 134 -12.31 -14.36 -2.06
N SER A 135 -12.25 -15.33 -1.14
CA SER A 135 -13.25 -16.39 -1.05
C SER A 135 -14.58 -15.85 -0.54
N ALA A 136 -15.67 -16.60 -0.75
CA ALA A 136 -16.99 -16.25 -0.22
C ALA A 136 -16.97 -16.10 1.32
N GLU A 137 -16.22 -16.96 2.03
CA GLU A 137 -16.10 -16.92 3.48
C GLU A 137 -15.32 -15.67 3.95
N GLU A 138 -14.22 -15.32 3.28
CA GLU A 138 -13.44 -14.12 3.56
C GLU A 138 -14.26 -12.87 3.31
N LEU A 139 -15.02 -12.85 2.21
CA LEU A 139 -15.86 -11.72 1.85
C LEU A 139 -17.05 -11.55 2.83
N ALA A 140 -17.67 -12.65 3.30
CA ALA A 140 -18.72 -12.62 4.29
C ALA A 140 -18.24 -12.10 5.65
N ARG A 141 -17.02 -12.47 6.06
CA ARG A 141 -16.36 -11.92 7.27
C ARG A 141 -16.12 -10.43 7.13
N LEU A 142 -15.54 -10.03 6.00
CA LEU A 142 -15.29 -8.62 5.69
C LEU A 142 -16.58 -7.81 5.75
N GLU A 143 -17.66 -8.28 5.11
CA GLU A 143 -18.96 -7.60 5.11
C GLU A 143 -19.52 -7.44 6.52
N THR A 144 -19.45 -8.50 7.34
CA THR A 144 -19.92 -8.47 8.73
C THR A 144 -19.16 -7.45 9.58
N GLU A 145 -17.84 -7.39 9.43
CA GLU A 145 -16.99 -6.40 10.12
C GLU A 145 -17.26 -4.98 9.60
N ASN A 146 -17.41 -4.85 8.29
CA ASN A 146 -17.61 -3.56 7.63
C ASN A 146 -18.95 -2.88 8.01
N MET A 147 -19.98 -3.64 8.38
CA MET A 147 -21.24 -3.07 8.89
C MET A 147 -21.04 -2.19 10.14
N LYS A 148 -20.01 -2.44 10.93
CA LYS A 148 -19.70 -1.69 12.15
C LYS A 148 -18.67 -0.59 11.91
N GLU A 149 -17.72 -0.86 11.05
CA GLU A 149 -16.50 -0.04 10.92
C GLU A 149 -16.52 0.91 9.72
N HIS A 150 -17.33 0.58 8.69
CA HIS A 150 -17.44 1.37 7.45
C HIS A 150 -16.07 1.62 6.77
N PHE A 151 -15.19 0.59 6.78
CA PHE A 151 -13.85 0.66 6.23
C PHE A 151 -13.85 0.67 4.69
N ILE A 152 -14.69 -0.16 4.06
CA ILE A 152 -14.81 -0.28 2.60
C ILE A 152 -16.21 0.17 2.16
N PRO A 153 -16.34 0.90 1.05
CA PRO A 153 -17.64 1.23 0.47
C PRO A 153 -18.45 -0.03 0.16
N VAL A 154 -19.73 -0.03 0.55
CA VAL A 154 -20.65 -1.20 0.38
C VAL A 154 -20.76 -1.60 -1.08
N GLU A 155 -20.65 -0.64 -2.00
CA GLU A 155 -20.68 -0.85 -3.45
C GLU A 155 -19.54 -1.77 -3.91
N GLN A 156 -18.33 -1.61 -3.36
CA GLN A 156 -17.18 -2.47 -3.71
C GLN A 156 -17.40 -3.91 -3.22
N ILE A 157 -17.93 -4.10 -2.01
CA ILE A 157 -18.27 -5.42 -1.48
C ILE A 157 -19.37 -6.07 -2.34
N SER A 158 -20.42 -5.31 -2.68
CA SER A 158 -21.50 -5.78 -3.56
C SER A 158 -20.99 -6.19 -4.93
N MET A 159 -20.07 -5.44 -5.52
CA MET A 159 -19.44 -5.80 -6.81
C MET A 159 -18.62 -7.09 -6.70
N ALA A 160 -17.87 -7.28 -5.62
CA ALA A 160 -17.11 -8.50 -5.39
C ALA A 160 -18.03 -9.73 -5.25
N TRP A 161 -19.15 -9.60 -4.54
CA TRP A 161 -20.19 -10.65 -4.48
C TRP A 161 -20.78 -10.99 -5.84
N LYS A 162 -21.13 -9.97 -6.64
CA LYS A 162 -21.63 -10.17 -8.01
C LYS A 162 -20.61 -10.89 -8.89
N HIS A 163 -19.32 -10.55 -8.78
CA HIS A 163 -18.26 -11.24 -9.49
C HIS A 163 -18.17 -12.73 -9.13
N LEU A 164 -18.20 -13.04 -7.83
CA LEU A 164 -18.20 -14.43 -7.37
C LEU A 164 -19.43 -15.23 -7.85
N ALA A 165 -20.61 -14.62 -7.82
CA ALA A 165 -21.86 -15.28 -8.19
C ALA A 165 -22.01 -15.51 -9.68
N LEU A 166 -21.64 -14.53 -10.50
CA LEU A 166 -21.90 -14.53 -11.95
C LEU A 166 -20.77 -15.15 -12.76
N LYS A 167 -19.57 -15.29 -12.18
CA LYS A 167 -18.34 -15.79 -12.86
C LYS A 167 -18.02 -15.08 -14.20
N THR A 168 -18.64 -13.91 -14.41
CA THR A 168 -18.43 -13.08 -15.59
C THR A 168 -17.62 -11.85 -15.23
N PRO A 169 -16.67 -11.43 -16.07
CA PRO A 169 -16.04 -10.14 -15.86
C PRO A 169 -17.13 -9.06 -16.00
N LEU A 170 -17.56 -8.51 -14.89
CA LEU A 170 -18.35 -7.28 -14.88
C LEU A 170 -17.48 -6.18 -15.48
N HIS A 171 -17.92 -5.65 -16.63
CA HIS A 171 -17.20 -4.62 -17.34
C HIS A 171 -16.69 -3.51 -16.40
N SER A 172 -15.39 -3.33 -16.41
CA SER A 172 -14.63 -2.09 -16.26
C SER A 172 -14.24 -1.52 -14.89
N THR A 173 -14.67 -2.00 -13.74
CA THR A 173 -14.32 -1.32 -12.47
C THR A 173 -13.65 -2.18 -11.40
N LEU A 174 -13.63 -3.50 -11.56
CA LEU A 174 -12.94 -4.40 -10.62
C LEU A 174 -11.67 -4.94 -11.25
N ASP A 175 -10.55 -4.70 -10.58
CA ASP A 175 -9.32 -5.41 -10.93
C ASP A 175 -9.43 -6.86 -10.45
N THR A 176 -9.34 -7.79 -11.39
CA THR A 176 -9.40 -9.25 -11.17
C THR A 176 -8.05 -9.91 -11.40
N THR A 177 -7.02 -9.14 -11.70
CA THR A 177 -5.65 -9.62 -11.92
C THR A 177 -5.07 -10.11 -10.61
N PRO A 178 -4.61 -11.37 -10.47
CA PRO A 178 -3.98 -11.81 -9.24
C PRO A 178 -2.62 -11.14 -9.07
N ARG A 179 -2.31 -10.72 -7.85
CA ARG A 179 -0.94 -10.32 -7.49
C ARG A 179 -0.07 -11.57 -7.33
N LYS A 180 1.23 -11.40 -7.38
CA LYS A 180 2.21 -12.48 -7.20
C LYS A 180 2.01 -13.29 -5.91
N GLY A 181 1.62 -12.63 -4.83
CA GLY A 181 1.34 -13.26 -3.54
C GLY A 181 -0.07 -13.82 -3.37
N THR A 182 -0.94 -13.70 -4.39
CA THR A 182 -2.32 -14.17 -4.29
C THR A 182 -2.39 -15.69 -4.17
N ILE A 183 -3.03 -16.17 -3.12
CA ILE A 183 -3.27 -17.60 -2.91
C ILE A 183 -4.53 -18.01 -3.71
N PRO A 184 -4.43 -19.01 -4.62
CA PRO A 184 -5.60 -19.47 -5.37
C PRO A 184 -6.68 -20.03 -4.43
N ARG A 185 -7.90 -19.50 -4.50
CA ARG A 185 -9.06 -20.02 -3.75
C ARG A 185 -9.71 -21.14 -4.54
N LYS A 186 -10.10 -22.21 -3.86
CA LYS A 186 -10.94 -23.24 -4.47
C LYS A 186 -12.29 -22.60 -4.81
N LYS A 187 -12.63 -22.69 -6.09
CA LYS A 187 -13.93 -22.25 -6.61
C LYS A 187 -15.03 -23.21 -6.19
#